data_2dc02fd265d67c436de7838a0b22a8a8
#
_entry.id   2dc02fd265d67c436de7838a0b22a8a8
#
_cell.length_a   1.000
_cell.length_b   1.000
_cell.length_c   1.000
_cell.angle_alpha   90.00
_cell.angle_beta   90.00
_cell.angle_gamma   90.00
#
_symmetry.space_group_name_H-M   'P 1'
#
loop_
_entity.id
_entity.type
_entity.pdbx_description
1 polymer ?
#
loop_
_entity_poly.entity_id
_entity_poly.type
_entity_poly.pdbx_seq_one_letter_code
_entity_poly.pdbx_strand_id
1 'polypeptide(L)'
;MIGTLALLLMTQTQQWPQHSMDRPRPPVVDPGPERPPAPAPKDAIVLFDGSNLSQWRAQDSTAAKWIVKDGYVEVKPRTGMLVSARGFGDVQLHIEWRTPTPPEGESQERGNSGVFLMGIYELQVLDSYQNDTYPDGQAGAIYGENPPLVNATRPPGQWQAYDVIFHRPHFKADGSVERPARMTVFLNGVLIQDNFELVGPTANQARPPYKMHPDKLPLKLQDHGNPVRYRNIWIRELPEGS
;
A
#
# COMPACT_ATOMS: atom_id res chain seq x y z
N MET A 1 -1.43 45.45 -35.95
CA MET A 1 -1.69 44.71 -34.68
C MET A 1 -1.73 43.20 -35.02
N ILE A 2 -0.65 42.50 -34.71
CA ILE A 2 -0.54 41.06 -34.98
C ILE A 2 -0.86 40.37 -33.65
N GLY A 3 -2.05 39.74 -33.57
CA GLY A 3 -2.49 39.03 -32.42
C GLY A 3 -1.77 37.66 -32.36
N THR A 4 -0.92 37.45 -31.35
CA THR A 4 -0.27 36.15 -31.06
C THR A 4 -1.29 35.23 -30.43
N LEU A 5 -1.75 34.23 -31.18
CA LEU A 5 -2.61 33.16 -30.70
C LEU A 5 -1.74 32.20 -29.85
N ALA A 6 -1.83 32.29 -28.53
CA ALA A 6 -1.18 31.32 -27.64
C ALA A 6 -1.98 30.01 -27.67
N LEU A 7 -1.40 28.98 -28.32
CA LEU A 7 -1.93 27.62 -28.30
C LEU A 7 -1.66 26.99 -26.92
N LEU A 8 -2.68 26.97 -26.06
CA LEU A 8 -2.63 26.18 -24.83
C LEU A 8 -2.66 24.67 -25.22
N LEU A 9 -1.50 24.04 -25.26
CA LEU A 9 -1.39 22.59 -25.31
C LEU A 9 -1.84 22.05 -23.93
N MET A 10 -3.11 21.70 -23.82
CA MET A 10 -3.56 20.83 -22.74
C MET A 10 -2.93 19.46 -22.98
N THR A 11 -1.87 19.13 -22.23
CA THR A 11 -1.38 17.76 -22.14
C THR A 11 -2.47 16.94 -21.44
N GLN A 12 -3.30 16.25 -22.24
CA GLN A 12 -4.12 15.19 -21.68
C GLN A 12 -3.16 14.16 -21.09
N THR A 13 -3.14 14.02 -19.78
CA THR A 13 -2.46 12.90 -19.13
C THR A 13 -3.11 11.63 -19.68
N GLN A 14 -2.34 10.84 -20.41
CA GLN A 14 -2.82 9.60 -21.02
C GLN A 14 -3.31 8.67 -19.91
N GLN A 15 -4.62 8.45 -19.85
CA GLN A 15 -5.20 7.53 -18.89
C GLN A 15 -5.06 6.11 -19.44
N TRP A 16 -4.15 5.33 -18.83
CA TRP A 16 -3.96 3.94 -19.20
C TRP A 16 -5.12 3.06 -18.70
N PRO A 17 -5.54 2.04 -19.47
CA PRO A 17 -6.40 0.99 -18.93
C PRO A 17 -5.74 0.35 -17.70
N GLN A 18 -6.57 -0.05 -16.74
CA GLN A 18 -6.09 -0.78 -15.58
C GLN A 18 -5.43 -2.09 -16.04
N HIS A 19 -4.30 -2.44 -15.41
CA HIS A 19 -3.50 -3.63 -15.70
C HIS A 19 -2.93 -3.69 -17.15
N SER A 20 -2.78 -2.54 -17.82
CA SER A 20 -2.17 -2.50 -19.13
C SER A 20 -0.68 -2.80 -19.06
N MET A 21 -0.24 -3.83 -19.80
CA MET A 21 1.18 -4.16 -19.97
C MET A 21 1.91 -3.16 -20.87
N ASP A 22 1.19 -2.35 -21.68
CA ASP A 22 1.75 -1.32 -22.54
C ASP A 22 2.09 -0.03 -21.78
N ARG A 23 1.62 0.10 -20.54
CA ARG A 23 1.96 1.24 -19.69
C ARG A 23 3.46 1.26 -19.40
N PRO A 24 4.15 2.43 -19.47
CA PRO A 24 5.57 2.52 -19.15
C PRO A 24 5.89 1.93 -17.78
N ARG A 25 6.92 1.08 -17.74
CA ARG A 25 7.37 0.44 -16.50
C ARG A 25 8.15 1.41 -15.64
N PRO A 26 7.97 1.38 -14.31
CA PRO A 26 8.82 2.13 -13.41
C PRO A 26 10.30 1.76 -13.59
N PRO A 27 11.22 2.73 -13.71
CA PRO A 27 12.64 2.45 -13.75
C PRO A 27 13.10 1.78 -12.45
N VAL A 28 14.06 0.85 -12.55
CA VAL A 28 14.61 0.15 -11.40
C VAL A 28 15.64 1.03 -10.70
N VAL A 29 15.53 1.13 -9.38
CA VAL A 29 16.48 1.83 -8.50
C VAL A 29 16.95 0.87 -7.43
N ASP A 30 18.26 0.76 -7.23
CA ASP A 30 18.83 0.02 -6.12
C ASP A 30 18.68 0.84 -4.81
N PRO A 31 17.89 0.37 -3.83
CA PRO A 31 17.69 1.08 -2.56
C PRO A 31 18.85 0.85 -1.57
N GLY A 32 19.90 0.16 -1.98
CA GLY A 32 20.99 -0.27 -1.11
C GLY A 32 20.63 -1.44 -0.20
N PRO A 33 21.51 -1.82 0.72
CA PRO A 33 21.37 -3.02 1.54
C PRO A 33 20.17 -2.93 2.50
N GLU A 34 19.70 -4.10 2.93
CA GLU A 34 18.70 -4.20 4.00
C GLU A 34 19.20 -3.49 5.27
N ARG A 35 18.33 -2.75 5.92
CA ARG A 35 18.62 -2.05 7.17
C ARG A 35 17.98 -2.77 8.35
N PRO A 36 18.59 -2.69 9.55
CA PRO A 36 17.92 -3.14 10.77
C PRO A 36 16.57 -2.42 10.95
N PRO A 37 15.57 -3.07 11.60
CA PRO A 37 14.30 -2.42 11.89
C PRO A 37 14.50 -1.11 12.66
N ALA A 38 13.89 -0.03 12.18
CA ALA A 38 13.88 1.23 12.90
C ALA A 38 12.92 1.14 14.11
N PRO A 39 13.30 1.64 15.30
CA PRO A 39 12.39 1.66 16.44
C PRO A 39 11.18 2.56 16.17
N ALA A 40 10.02 2.17 16.68
CA ALA A 40 8.83 3.01 16.62
C ALA A 40 9.05 4.33 17.40
N PRO A 41 8.55 5.48 16.89
CA PRO A 41 8.50 6.73 17.67
C PRO A 41 7.74 6.52 18.98
N LYS A 42 8.07 7.34 20.01
CA LYS A 42 7.46 7.19 21.36
C LYS A 42 5.93 7.41 21.37
N ASP A 43 5.42 8.21 20.44
CA ASP A 43 4.00 8.51 20.26
C ASP A 43 3.30 7.59 19.24
N ALA A 44 4.01 6.59 18.70
CA ALA A 44 3.42 5.62 17.80
C ALA A 44 2.60 4.56 18.54
N ILE A 45 1.55 4.12 17.87
CA ILE A 45 0.77 2.95 18.28
C ILE A 45 1.41 1.75 17.60
N VAL A 46 2.02 0.87 18.40
CA VAL A 46 2.63 -0.36 17.89
C VAL A 46 1.53 -1.38 17.64
N LEU A 47 1.38 -1.77 16.38
CA LEU A 47 0.40 -2.76 15.95
C LEU A 47 0.99 -4.18 15.97
N PHE A 48 2.30 -4.31 15.73
CA PHE A 48 3.00 -5.58 15.83
C PHE A 48 4.48 -5.37 16.13
N ASP A 49 4.93 -5.87 17.25
CA ASP A 49 6.30 -5.80 17.76
C ASP A 49 7.08 -7.13 17.61
N GLY A 50 6.47 -8.13 16.97
CA GLY A 50 7.03 -9.47 16.83
C GLY A 50 6.53 -10.49 17.85
N SER A 51 5.74 -10.09 18.83
CA SER A 51 5.35 -10.97 19.95
C SER A 51 4.00 -11.66 19.77
N ASN A 52 2.95 -10.92 19.39
CA ASN A 52 1.59 -11.46 19.30
C ASN A 52 0.66 -10.63 18.40
N LEU A 53 -0.54 -11.13 18.16
CA LEU A 53 -1.58 -10.48 17.35
C LEU A 53 -2.69 -9.83 18.18
N SER A 54 -2.43 -9.38 19.39
CA SER A 54 -3.46 -8.77 20.28
C SER A 54 -4.12 -7.52 19.67
N GLN A 55 -3.44 -6.79 18.77
CA GLN A 55 -3.96 -5.64 18.05
C GLN A 55 -4.69 -6.01 16.75
N TRP A 56 -4.84 -7.31 16.46
CA TRP A 56 -5.37 -7.82 15.22
C TRP A 56 -6.47 -8.86 15.43
N ARG A 57 -7.31 -9.03 14.42
CA ARG A 57 -8.38 -10.03 14.33
C ARG A 57 -8.48 -10.56 12.90
N ALA A 58 -9.17 -11.68 12.72
CA ALA A 58 -9.57 -12.14 11.40
C ALA A 58 -10.69 -11.24 10.82
N GLN A 59 -10.92 -11.33 9.53
CA GLN A 59 -11.92 -10.50 8.83
C GLN A 59 -13.36 -10.73 9.35
N ASP A 60 -13.66 -11.93 9.85
CA ASP A 60 -14.92 -12.29 10.49
C ASP A 60 -15.00 -11.88 11.98
N SER A 61 -14.06 -11.06 12.45
CA SER A 61 -13.92 -10.60 13.82
C SER A 61 -13.53 -11.68 14.84
N THR A 62 -13.24 -12.89 14.42
CA THR A 62 -12.68 -13.94 15.27
C THR A 62 -11.18 -13.72 15.52
N ALA A 63 -10.55 -14.59 16.32
CA ALA A 63 -9.11 -14.52 16.55
C ALA A 63 -8.33 -14.64 15.24
N ALA A 64 -7.28 -13.81 15.13
CA ALA A 64 -6.37 -13.85 13.99
C ALA A 64 -5.71 -15.22 13.85
N LYS A 65 -5.61 -15.72 12.60
CA LYS A 65 -5.13 -17.09 12.31
C LYS A 65 -3.75 -17.14 11.68
N TRP A 66 -3.16 -15.97 11.37
CA TRP A 66 -1.81 -15.89 10.79
C TRP A 66 -0.75 -16.37 11.79
N ILE A 67 0.41 -16.77 11.28
CA ILE A 67 1.44 -17.46 12.08
C ILE A 67 2.42 -16.43 12.63
N VAL A 68 2.50 -16.30 13.96
CA VAL A 68 3.55 -15.51 14.62
C VAL A 68 4.74 -16.41 14.92
N LYS A 69 5.92 -16.04 14.42
CA LYS A 69 7.15 -16.81 14.56
C LYS A 69 8.37 -15.90 14.37
N ASP A 70 9.42 -16.11 15.16
CA ASP A 70 10.73 -15.48 14.98
C ASP A 70 10.68 -13.95 14.78
N GLY A 71 9.78 -13.25 15.50
CA GLY A 71 9.64 -11.80 15.46
C GLY A 71 8.87 -11.25 14.24
N TYR A 72 8.22 -12.09 13.46
CA TYR A 72 7.35 -11.70 12.34
C TYR A 72 6.00 -12.42 12.39
N VAL A 73 5.04 -11.89 11.66
CA VAL A 73 3.78 -12.57 11.34
C VAL A 73 3.79 -12.97 9.87
N GLU A 74 3.39 -14.20 9.58
CA GLU A 74 3.33 -14.76 8.23
C GLU A 74 1.88 -15.03 7.83
N VAL A 75 1.54 -14.67 6.60
CA VAL A 75 0.24 -15.03 5.99
C VAL A 75 0.07 -16.55 6.07
N LYS A 76 -1.01 -16.98 6.70
CA LYS A 76 -1.47 -18.36 6.60
C LYS A 76 -2.50 -18.45 5.47
N PRO A 77 -2.14 -19.05 4.33
CA PRO A 77 -3.00 -19.07 3.16
C PRO A 77 -4.42 -19.58 3.45
N ARG A 78 -5.41 -18.95 2.82
CA ARG A 78 -6.84 -19.29 2.91
C ARG A 78 -7.46 -19.10 4.31
N THR A 79 -6.87 -18.25 5.14
CA THR A 79 -7.46 -17.90 6.44
C THR A 79 -8.08 -16.51 6.47
N GLY A 80 -7.97 -15.78 5.35
CA GLY A 80 -8.51 -14.44 5.17
C GLY A 80 -7.59 -13.33 5.69
N MET A 81 -8.03 -12.10 5.49
CA MET A 81 -7.26 -10.90 5.84
C MET A 81 -7.01 -10.79 7.34
N LEU A 82 -5.85 -10.20 7.68
CA LEU A 82 -5.56 -9.71 9.02
C LEU A 82 -6.07 -8.27 9.14
N VAL A 83 -6.87 -7.98 10.15
CA VAL A 83 -7.59 -6.71 10.33
C VAL A 83 -7.22 -6.10 11.67
N SER A 84 -6.80 -4.83 11.71
CA SER A 84 -6.51 -4.16 12.98
C SER A 84 -7.77 -4.04 13.85
N ALA A 85 -7.63 -4.21 15.16
CA ALA A 85 -8.75 -4.10 16.09
C ALA A 85 -9.31 -2.68 16.17
N ARG A 86 -8.49 -1.69 15.87
CA ARG A 86 -8.80 -0.26 15.86
C ARG A 86 -8.83 0.28 14.43
N GLY A 87 -9.72 1.27 14.18
CA GLY A 87 -9.76 2.05 12.95
C GLY A 87 -8.85 3.28 13.01
N PHE A 88 -8.39 3.74 11.84
CA PHE A 88 -7.51 4.88 11.63
C PHE A 88 -7.99 5.72 10.46
N GLY A 89 -7.68 7.02 10.49
CA GLY A 89 -7.92 7.97 9.40
C GLY A 89 -6.61 8.46 8.80
N ASP A 90 -6.27 9.75 9.04
CA ASP A 90 -5.00 10.35 8.61
C ASP A 90 -3.86 9.78 9.44
N VAL A 91 -2.84 9.23 8.79
CA VAL A 91 -1.79 8.48 9.47
C VAL A 91 -0.43 8.57 8.79
N GLN A 92 0.60 8.42 9.62
CA GLN A 92 1.89 7.91 9.22
C GLN A 92 1.94 6.42 9.60
N LEU A 93 2.21 5.55 8.64
CA LEU A 93 2.36 4.11 8.85
C LEU A 93 3.77 3.69 8.47
N HIS A 94 4.39 2.87 9.30
CA HIS A 94 5.57 2.09 8.96
C HIS A 94 5.23 0.60 9.02
N ILE A 95 5.64 -0.13 8.01
CA ILE A 95 5.44 -1.57 7.94
C ILE A 95 6.58 -2.23 7.14
N GLU A 96 7.19 -3.25 7.73
CA GLU A 96 8.18 -4.05 7.03
C GLU A 96 7.56 -5.35 6.54
N TRP A 97 7.89 -5.74 5.30
CA TRP A 97 7.38 -6.96 4.68
C TRP A 97 8.47 -7.70 3.92
N ARG A 98 8.26 -9.00 3.72
CA ARG A 98 9.20 -9.88 3.02
C ARG A 98 8.47 -10.95 2.25
N THR A 99 8.77 -11.09 0.97
CA THR A 99 8.25 -12.16 0.12
C THR A 99 8.99 -13.47 0.34
N PRO A 100 8.39 -14.61 0.01
CA PRO A 100 9.03 -15.92 0.14
C PRO A 100 10.33 -16.03 -0.66
N THR A 101 11.25 -16.86 -0.19
CA THR A 101 12.44 -17.28 -0.91
C THR A 101 12.64 -18.78 -0.72
N PRO A 102 12.93 -19.55 -1.79
CA PRO A 102 12.96 -19.13 -3.19
C PRO A 102 11.63 -18.55 -3.66
N PRO A 103 11.63 -17.65 -4.68
CA PRO A 103 10.39 -17.12 -5.22
C PRO A 103 9.61 -18.23 -5.94
N GLU A 104 8.29 -18.24 -5.77
CA GLU A 104 7.38 -19.15 -6.46
C GLU A 104 6.38 -18.35 -7.29
N GLY A 105 6.06 -18.84 -8.49
CA GLY A 105 5.14 -18.17 -9.42
C GLY A 105 5.80 -17.04 -10.23
N GLU A 106 4.98 -16.37 -11.03
CA GLU A 106 5.34 -15.27 -11.91
C GLU A 106 4.29 -14.15 -11.81
N SER A 107 4.64 -12.94 -12.22
CA SER A 107 3.73 -11.80 -12.26
C SER A 107 3.00 -11.62 -10.91
N GLN A 108 1.68 -11.58 -10.91
CA GLN A 108 0.85 -11.38 -9.71
C GLN A 108 0.73 -12.62 -8.80
N GLU A 109 1.21 -13.78 -9.24
CA GLU A 109 1.25 -15.00 -8.39
C GLU A 109 2.51 -15.06 -7.51
N ARG A 110 3.43 -14.10 -7.65
CA ARG A 110 4.74 -14.14 -7.00
C ARG A 110 4.79 -13.23 -5.77
N GLY A 111 4.65 -13.83 -4.59
CA GLY A 111 4.77 -13.13 -3.31
C GLY A 111 3.76 -11.99 -3.14
N ASN A 112 2.51 -12.22 -3.54
CA ASN A 112 1.43 -11.22 -3.55
C ASN A 112 0.77 -11.08 -2.17
N SER A 113 0.53 -9.84 -1.80
CA SER A 113 -0.27 -9.40 -0.67
C SER A 113 -0.66 -7.93 -0.86
N GLY A 114 -1.25 -7.28 0.14
CA GLY A 114 -1.62 -5.87 0.09
C GLY A 114 -1.73 -5.25 1.48
N VAL A 115 -1.43 -3.95 1.56
CA VAL A 115 -1.64 -3.11 2.73
C VAL A 115 -2.79 -2.16 2.44
N PHE A 116 -3.94 -2.37 3.07
CA PHE A 116 -5.14 -1.59 2.83
C PHE A 116 -5.33 -0.53 3.90
N LEU A 117 -5.01 0.73 3.57
CA LEU A 117 -5.34 1.88 4.41
C LEU A 117 -6.86 2.00 4.50
N MET A 118 -7.38 2.18 5.72
CA MET A 118 -8.83 2.15 6.00
C MET A 118 -9.54 0.88 5.50
N GLY A 119 -8.78 -0.18 5.17
CA GLY A 119 -9.31 -1.43 4.63
C GLY A 119 -9.92 -1.33 3.24
N ILE A 120 -9.66 -0.23 2.51
CA ILE A 120 -10.30 0.10 1.23
C ILE A 120 -9.26 0.55 0.18
N TYR A 121 -8.17 1.21 0.60
CA TYR A 121 -7.16 1.83 -0.29
C TYR A 121 -5.89 1.00 -0.25
N GLU A 122 -5.66 0.22 -1.28
CA GLU A 122 -4.57 -0.75 -1.34
C GLU A 122 -3.25 -0.13 -1.81
N LEU A 123 -2.23 -0.29 -1.00
CA LEU A 123 -0.83 -0.22 -1.38
C LEU A 123 -0.34 -1.65 -1.65
N GLN A 124 0.01 -1.93 -2.90
CA GLN A 124 0.37 -3.28 -3.35
C GLN A 124 1.64 -3.80 -2.70
N VAL A 125 1.62 -5.06 -2.29
CA VAL A 125 2.78 -5.86 -1.89
C VAL A 125 2.97 -6.99 -2.90
N LEU A 126 4.15 -7.04 -3.52
CA LEU A 126 4.49 -8.02 -4.53
C LEU A 126 6.01 -8.25 -4.54
N ASP A 127 6.47 -9.43 -4.89
CA ASP A 127 7.85 -9.60 -5.32
C ASP A 127 8.01 -9.00 -6.72
N SER A 128 8.43 -7.74 -6.77
CA SER A 128 8.66 -7.01 -8.02
C SER A 128 10.14 -6.99 -8.44
N TYR A 129 11.01 -7.74 -7.75
CA TYR A 129 12.40 -7.86 -8.12
C TYR A 129 12.56 -8.78 -9.33
N GLN A 130 12.98 -8.23 -10.48
CA GLN A 130 13.12 -8.99 -11.74
C GLN A 130 11.86 -9.83 -12.07
N ASN A 131 10.68 -9.24 -11.83
CA ASN A 131 9.39 -9.86 -12.07
C ASN A 131 8.58 -9.02 -13.04
N ASP A 132 8.17 -9.61 -14.14
CA ASP A 132 7.40 -8.95 -15.18
C ASP A 132 5.91 -8.97 -14.86
N THR A 133 5.34 -7.78 -14.67
CA THR A 133 3.92 -7.60 -14.39
C THR A 133 3.43 -6.23 -14.85
N TYR A 134 2.13 -6.00 -14.84
CA TYR A 134 1.58 -4.69 -15.15
C TYR A 134 2.02 -3.63 -14.12
N PRO A 135 2.38 -2.40 -14.57
CA PRO A 135 2.99 -1.39 -13.71
C PRO A 135 2.16 -0.97 -12.52
N ASP A 136 0.82 -0.89 -12.66
CA ASP A 136 -0.11 -0.52 -11.60
C ASP A 136 -0.49 -1.68 -10.66
N GLY A 137 0.22 -2.79 -10.73
CA GLY A 137 0.18 -3.91 -9.79
C GLY A 137 1.56 -4.30 -9.23
N GLN A 138 2.60 -3.49 -9.47
CA GLN A 138 3.91 -3.68 -8.84
C GLN A 138 3.88 -3.28 -7.36
N ALA A 139 4.88 -3.75 -6.60
CA ALA A 139 5.07 -3.31 -5.22
C ALA A 139 5.07 -1.77 -5.12
N GLY A 140 4.25 -1.23 -4.22
CA GLY A 140 4.11 0.21 -4.02
C GLY A 140 3.19 0.92 -5.02
N ALA A 141 2.54 0.21 -5.92
CA ALA A 141 1.43 0.78 -6.69
C ALA A 141 0.25 1.10 -5.78
N ILE A 142 -0.45 2.22 -6.07
CA ILE A 142 -1.85 2.35 -5.67
C ILE A 142 -2.61 1.42 -6.62
N TYR A 143 -3.03 0.27 -6.12
CA TYR A 143 -3.41 -0.88 -6.95
C TYR A 143 -4.46 -0.54 -8.01
N GLY A 144 -4.11 -0.79 -9.28
CA GLY A 144 -4.95 -0.52 -10.44
C GLY A 144 -5.14 0.97 -10.78
N GLU A 145 -4.57 1.90 -9.99
CA GLU A 145 -4.68 3.34 -10.25
C GLU A 145 -3.36 3.94 -10.72
N ASN A 146 -2.31 3.82 -9.90
CA ASN A 146 -1.03 4.46 -10.17
C ASN A 146 0.16 3.55 -9.89
N PRO A 147 1.06 3.34 -10.85
CA PRO A 147 2.31 2.63 -10.61
C PRO A 147 3.23 3.43 -9.68
N PRO A 148 4.20 2.80 -9.03
CA PRO A 148 5.24 3.52 -8.33
C PRO A 148 6.10 4.34 -9.32
N LEU A 149 6.66 5.45 -8.84
CA LEU A 149 7.58 6.29 -9.64
C LEU A 149 8.82 5.49 -10.09
N VAL A 150 9.29 4.61 -9.21
CA VAL A 150 10.42 3.70 -9.47
C VAL A 150 10.18 2.36 -8.77
N ASN A 151 10.78 1.28 -9.30
CA ASN A 151 10.85 0.00 -8.62
C ASN A 151 12.11 -0.06 -7.75
N ALA A 152 11.95 0.13 -6.44
CA ALA A 152 13.02 0.10 -5.44
C ALA A 152 12.96 -1.16 -4.56
N THR A 153 12.51 -2.30 -5.11
CA THR A 153 12.45 -3.57 -4.39
C THR A 153 13.83 -4.24 -4.31
N ARG A 154 14.13 -4.83 -3.15
CA ARG A 154 15.24 -5.75 -2.95
C ARG A 154 14.87 -7.16 -3.41
N PRO A 155 15.84 -8.07 -3.60
CA PRO A 155 15.57 -9.48 -3.89
C PRO A 155 14.58 -10.13 -2.92
N PRO A 156 13.83 -11.16 -3.35
CA PRO A 156 12.97 -11.94 -2.49
C PRO A 156 13.75 -12.54 -1.31
N GLY A 157 13.10 -12.67 -0.15
CA GLY A 157 13.74 -13.11 1.09
C GLY A 157 14.42 -11.98 1.88
N GLN A 158 14.61 -10.78 1.31
CA GLN A 158 15.06 -9.60 2.03
C GLN A 158 13.87 -8.76 2.53
N TRP A 159 14.05 -8.08 3.67
CA TRP A 159 13.03 -7.18 4.20
C TRP A 159 12.95 -5.90 3.38
N GLN A 160 11.73 -5.54 3.05
CA GLN A 160 11.31 -4.28 2.44
C GLN A 160 10.65 -3.43 3.52
N ALA A 161 10.70 -2.11 3.41
CA ALA A 161 10.01 -1.21 4.32
C ALA A 161 9.15 -0.23 3.52
N TYR A 162 7.89 -0.10 3.90
CA TYR A 162 7.05 1.02 3.52
C TYR A 162 6.98 2.04 4.65
N ASP A 163 7.25 3.30 4.30
CA ASP A 163 6.90 4.46 5.09
C ASP A 163 5.83 5.23 4.33
N VAL A 164 4.64 5.34 4.92
CA VAL A 164 3.44 5.85 4.26
C VAL A 164 2.90 7.05 5.02
N ILE A 165 2.59 8.13 4.31
CA ILE A 165 1.73 9.22 4.78
C ILE A 165 0.42 9.10 4.03
N PHE A 166 -0.66 8.89 4.76
CA PHE A 166 -1.99 8.74 4.18
C PHE A 166 -2.93 9.78 4.77
N HIS A 167 -3.60 10.52 3.89
CA HIS A 167 -4.72 11.41 4.22
C HIS A 167 -6.00 10.79 3.69
N ARG A 168 -6.97 10.61 4.58
CA ARG A 168 -8.27 10.04 4.24
C ARG A 168 -9.08 10.97 3.34
N PRO A 169 -10.07 10.45 2.62
CA PRO A 169 -11.01 11.32 1.95
C PRO A 169 -11.91 12.02 2.95
N HIS A 170 -12.32 13.22 2.62
CA HIS A 170 -13.34 13.97 3.36
C HIS A 170 -14.60 14.07 2.53
N PHE A 171 -15.75 13.96 3.17
CA PHE A 171 -17.04 13.97 2.52
C PHE A 171 -17.89 15.13 3.04
N LYS A 172 -18.67 15.74 2.14
CA LYS A 172 -19.71 16.69 2.49
C LYS A 172 -20.93 15.97 3.08
N ALA A 173 -21.84 16.73 3.67
CA ALA A 173 -23.06 16.17 4.27
C ALA A 173 -23.96 15.43 3.25
N ASP A 174 -23.86 15.76 1.96
CA ASP A 174 -24.58 15.07 0.87
C ASP A 174 -23.90 13.79 0.38
N GLY A 175 -22.76 13.41 0.98
CA GLY A 175 -21.98 12.24 0.63
C GLY A 175 -21.01 12.43 -0.53
N SER A 176 -20.98 13.61 -1.17
CA SER A 176 -20.00 13.92 -2.19
C SER A 176 -18.60 14.12 -1.59
N VAL A 177 -17.56 13.83 -2.36
CA VAL A 177 -16.18 14.02 -1.93
C VAL A 177 -15.89 15.52 -1.84
N GLU A 178 -15.38 15.96 -0.70
CA GLU A 178 -14.85 17.31 -0.51
C GLU A 178 -13.36 17.37 -0.81
N ARG A 179 -12.61 16.40 -0.27
CA ARG A 179 -11.18 16.18 -0.52
C ARG A 179 -10.93 14.70 -0.78
N PRO A 180 -10.34 14.31 -1.90
CA PRO A 180 -9.94 12.93 -2.14
C PRO A 180 -8.88 12.44 -1.16
N ALA A 181 -8.74 11.12 -1.02
CA ALA A 181 -7.62 10.52 -0.30
C ALA A 181 -6.30 10.84 -1.00
N ARG A 182 -5.22 10.96 -0.23
CA ARG A 182 -3.87 11.19 -0.75
C ARG A 182 -2.88 10.26 -0.08
N MET A 183 -1.88 9.85 -0.84
CA MET A 183 -0.86 8.94 -0.35
C MET A 183 0.54 9.36 -0.83
N THR A 184 1.46 9.46 0.14
CA THR A 184 2.90 9.56 -0.12
C THR A 184 3.56 8.30 0.43
N VAL A 185 4.40 7.64 -0.37
CA VAL A 185 5.01 6.37 0.01
C VAL A 185 6.49 6.37 -0.31
N PHE A 186 7.27 5.92 0.65
CA PHE A 186 8.67 5.53 0.46
C PHE A 186 8.78 4.02 0.55
N LEU A 187 9.46 3.40 -0.42
CA LEU A 187 9.86 2.01 -0.38
C LEU A 187 11.36 1.94 -0.14
N ASN A 188 11.78 1.35 0.97
CA ASN A 188 13.19 1.23 1.33
C ASN A 188 13.93 2.58 1.42
N GLY A 189 13.19 3.67 1.74
CA GLY A 189 13.69 5.03 1.79
C GLY A 189 13.70 5.78 0.44
N VAL A 190 13.25 5.15 -0.64
CA VAL A 190 13.10 5.77 -1.97
C VAL A 190 11.64 6.21 -2.16
N LEU A 191 11.42 7.47 -2.56
CA LEU A 191 10.08 8.00 -2.85
C LEU A 191 9.48 7.27 -4.05
N ILE A 192 8.31 6.66 -3.87
CA ILE A 192 7.62 5.89 -4.91
C ILE A 192 6.20 6.39 -5.21
N GLN A 193 5.58 7.11 -4.27
CA GLN A 193 4.34 7.85 -4.50
C GLN A 193 4.49 9.23 -3.86
N ASP A 194 4.26 10.29 -4.65
CA ASP A 194 4.40 11.67 -4.21
C ASP A 194 3.03 12.35 -4.14
N ASN A 195 2.45 12.36 -2.95
CA ASN A 195 1.16 12.99 -2.66
C ASN A 195 0.08 12.67 -3.72
N PHE A 196 0.06 11.41 -4.17
CA PHE A 196 -0.87 10.97 -5.21
C PHE A 196 -2.30 11.05 -4.70
N GLU A 197 -3.16 11.67 -5.49
CA GLU A 197 -4.59 11.78 -5.22
C GLU A 197 -5.31 10.55 -5.79
N LEU A 198 -5.90 9.74 -4.89
CA LEU A 198 -6.62 8.53 -5.27
C LEU A 198 -7.96 8.90 -5.94
N VAL A 199 -8.37 8.11 -6.92
CA VAL A 199 -9.64 8.34 -7.63
C VAL A 199 -10.83 7.68 -6.94
N GLY A 200 -10.59 6.78 -5.98
CA GLY A 200 -11.61 6.08 -5.20
C GLY A 200 -11.05 4.87 -4.47
N PRO A 201 -11.90 3.95 -4.00
CA PRO A 201 -11.46 2.66 -3.50
C PRO A 201 -10.73 1.85 -4.57
N THR A 202 -9.62 1.22 -4.18
CA THR A 202 -8.90 0.32 -5.10
C THR A 202 -9.69 -0.98 -5.31
N ALA A 203 -9.71 -1.47 -6.55
CA ALA A 203 -10.38 -2.72 -6.88
C ALA A 203 -9.75 -3.37 -8.12
N ASN A 204 -9.84 -4.70 -8.20
CA ASN A 204 -9.39 -5.45 -9.37
C ASN A 204 -10.32 -5.19 -10.56
N GLN A 205 -9.75 -4.79 -11.70
CA GLN A 205 -10.46 -4.51 -12.96
C GLN A 205 -11.64 -3.52 -12.83
N ALA A 206 -11.56 -2.61 -11.82
CA ALA A 206 -12.56 -1.58 -11.60
C ALA A 206 -11.94 -0.35 -10.96
N ARG A 207 -12.52 0.82 -11.22
CA ARG A 207 -12.23 2.09 -10.53
C ARG A 207 -13.54 2.64 -9.95
N PRO A 208 -14.01 2.06 -8.83
CA PRO A 208 -15.25 2.50 -8.24
C PRO A 208 -15.14 3.94 -7.73
N PRO A 209 -16.20 4.74 -7.87
CA PRO A 209 -16.20 6.09 -7.30
C PRO A 209 -16.18 6.01 -5.77
N TYR A 210 -15.77 7.11 -5.15
CA TYR A 210 -15.89 7.27 -3.72
C TYR A 210 -17.33 7.03 -3.24
N LYS A 211 -17.46 6.38 -2.10
CA LYS A 211 -18.69 6.29 -1.33
C LYS A 211 -18.40 6.74 0.09
N MET A 212 -19.27 7.57 0.65
CA MET A 212 -19.12 8.03 2.03
C MET A 212 -18.94 6.84 2.98
N HIS A 213 -17.96 6.96 3.85
CA HIS A 213 -17.63 5.97 4.88
C HIS A 213 -17.18 6.69 6.16
N PRO A 214 -17.11 6.00 7.31
CA PRO A 214 -16.60 6.57 8.56
C PRO A 214 -15.19 7.14 8.43
N ASP A 215 -14.87 8.14 9.25
CA ASP A 215 -13.57 8.82 9.27
C ASP A 215 -12.41 7.92 9.70
N LYS A 216 -12.70 6.83 10.39
CA LYS A 216 -11.72 5.84 10.84
C LYS A 216 -12.20 4.43 10.52
N LEU A 217 -11.41 3.69 9.77
CA LEU A 217 -11.63 2.29 9.43
C LEU A 217 -10.34 1.49 9.67
N PRO A 218 -10.46 0.16 9.87
CA PRO A 218 -9.30 -0.68 10.15
C PRO A 218 -8.26 -0.71 9.02
N LEU A 219 -6.99 -0.81 9.39
CA LEU A 219 -5.93 -1.27 8.50
C LEU A 219 -6.12 -2.77 8.24
N LYS A 220 -5.90 -3.23 6.98
CA LYS A 220 -5.93 -4.65 6.65
C LYS A 220 -4.68 -5.08 5.93
N LEU A 221 -4.27 -6.33 6.16
CA LEU A 221 -3.23 -7.01 5.39
C LEU A 221 -3.87 -8.18 4.64
N GLN A 222 -3.51 -8.33 3.37
CA GLN A 222 -4.18 -9.29 2.47
C GLN A 222 -3.58 -10.69 2.58
N ASP A 223 -4.45 -11.69 2.64
CA ASP A 223 -4.16 -13.07 2.31
C ASP A 223 -4.47 -13.31 0.82
N HIS A 224 -3.44 -13.28 -0.02
CA HIS A 224 -3.53 -13.62 -1.45
C HIS A 224 -3.05 -15.05 -1.74
N GLY A 225 -2.85 -15.86 -0.70
CA GLY A 225 -2.38 -17.25 -0.83
C GLY A 225 -0.86 -17.41 -0.78
N ASN A 226 -0.08 -16.33 -0.81
CA ASN A 226 1.37 -16.38 -0.69
C ASN A 226 1.80 -16.14 0.78
N PRO A 227 2.80 -16.86 1.31
CA PRO A 227 3.25 -16.73 2.71
C PRO A 227 4.17 -15.51 2.88
N VAL A 228 3.63 -14.32 2.59
CA VAL A 228 4.30 -13.05 2.84
C VAL A 228 4.42 -12.82 4.34
N ARG A 229 5.55 -12.26 4.77
CA ARG A 229 5.85 -11.99 6.17
C ARG A 229 5.84 -10.50 6.44
N TYR A 230 5.39 -10.14 7.65
CA TYR A 230 5.36 -8.76 8.12
C TYR A 230 6.00 -8.65 9.50
N ARG A 231 6.67 -7.52 9.77
CA ARG A 231 7.21 -7.18 11.09
C ARG A 231 7.23 -5.66 11.30
N ASN A 232 7.53 -5.22 12.49
CA ASN A 232 7.74 -3.81 12.84
C ASN A 232 6.63 -2.92 12.28
N ILE A 233 5.38 -3.19 12.69
CA ILE A 233 4.21 -2.46 12.23
C ILE A 233 3.82 -1.44 13.29
N TRP A 234 3.90 -0.15 12.96
CA TRP A 234 3.43 0.92 13.83
C TRP A 234 2.78 2.04 13.03
N ILE A 235 1.92 2.77 13.71
CA ILE A 235 1.14 3.85 13.12
C ILE A 235 1.12 5.07 14.05
N ARG A 236 1.14 6.27 13.48
CA ARG A 236 0.89 7.53 14.18
C ARG A 236 -0.31 8.19 13.54
N GLU A 237 -1.27 8.61 14.35
CA GLU A 237 -2.38 9.43 13.85
C GLU A 237 -1.85 10.85 13.60
N LEU A 238 -2.17 11.41 12.44
CA LEU A 238 -1.83 12.77 12.08
C LEU A 238 -2.94 13.72 12.54
N PRO A 239 -2.62 14.99 12.87
CA PRO A 239 -3.62 16.00 13.13
C PRO A 239 -4.56 16.19 11.92
N GLU A 240 -5.83 16.48 12.19
CA GLU A 240 -6.76 16.82 11.11
C GLU A 240 -6.27 18.05 10.33
N GLY A 241 -6.21 17.93 9.00
CA GLY A 241 -5.81 19.01 8.12
C GLY A 241 -4.30 19.23 7.99
N SER A 242 -3.48 18.28 8.45
CA SER A 242 -2.02 18.31 8.23
C SER A 242 -1.65 18.06 6.76
#